data_b7d119ccee7049084a34993b58740f0f
#
_entry.id   b7d119ccee7049084a34993b58740f0f
#
_cell.length_a   1.000
_cell.length_b   1.000
_cell.length_c   1.000
_cell.angle_alpha   90.00
_cell.angle_beta   90.00
_cell.angle_gamma   90.00
#
_symmetry.space_group_name_H-M   'P 1'
#
loop_
_entity.id
_entity.type
_entity.pdbx_description
1 polymer ?
#
loop_
_entity_poly.entity_id
_entity_poly.type
_entity_poly.pdbx_seq_one_letter_code
_entity_poly.pdbx_strand_id
1 'polypeptide(L)'
;MSFTMTNSVRKVRDHFEPEASLDPQEQRALRGHLEQIDYAAFAANSEVLGKAIGHADLPRFQRLAVAAAHARARWVLGALALAQKPDATPQETAQLAVLRQAYQELTEAYDGLRRMVERGYLTVKPKA
;
A
#
# COMPACT_ATOMS: atom_id res chain seq x y z
N MET A 1 7.36 -2.44 -0.65
CA MET A 1 7.91 -2.00 -0.08
C MET A 1 7.91 -0.93 0.11
N SER A 2 7.68 -0.36 0.44
CA SER A 2 7.86 0.68 0.61
C SER A 2 8.80 0.98 1.04
N PHE A 3 9.45 1.33 1.01
CA PHE A 3 10.39 1.56 1.46
C PHE A 3 10.53 2.40 2.17
N THR A 4 10.12 2.88 2.64
CA THR A 4 10.45 3.64 3.34
C THR A 4 10.31 3.51 4.51
N MET A 5 9.90 3.18 5.02
CA MET A 5 9.93 3.08 6.05
C MET A 5 10.45 2.46 6.63
N THR A 6 10.58 2.13 6.59
CA THR A 6 11.09 1.33 7.00
C THR A 6 12.16 1.44 7.64
N ASN A 7 12.60 2.27 7.95
CA ASN A 7 13.70 2.45 8.42
C ASN A 7 14.02 2.08 9.72
N SER A 8 13.17 2.19 10.65
CA SER A 8 13.47 1.82 12.00
C SER A 8 13.80 0.38 12.12
N VAL A 9 13.22 -0.43 11.31
CA VAL A 9 13.52 -1.83 11.36
C VAL A 9 14.95 -2.08 11.10
N ARG A 10 15.59 -1.22 10.36
CA ARG A 10 16.87 -1.48 10.03
C ARG A 10 17.82 -1.24 11.01
N LYS A 11 17.50 -0.62 12.05
CA LYS A 11 18.41 -0.40 13.11
C LYS A 11 18.67 -1.63 13.95
N VAL A 12 17.90 -2.67 13.75
CA VAL A 12 18.15 -3.93 14.44
C VAL A 12 19.34 -4.59 13.80
N ARG A 13 20.37 -4.86 14.58
CA ARG A 13 21.57 -5.51 14.10
C ARG A 13 21.56 -6.97 14.44
N ASP A 14 22.21 -7.75 13.62
CA ASP A 14 22.42 -9.14 13.89
C ASP A 14 23.42 -9.26 15.03
N HIS A 15 23.10 -10.06 16.03
CA HIS A 15 23.96 -10.23 17.18
C HIS A 15 25.28 -10.87 16.86
N PHE A 16 25.33 -11.66 15.82
CA PHE A 16 26.50 -12.44 15.51
C PHE A 16 27.43 -11.80 14.51
N GLU A 17 27.09 -10.63 14.04
CA GLU A 17 27.93 -9.94 13.09
C GLU A 17 28.58 -8.75 13.74
N PRO A 18 29.85 -8.51 13.48
CA PRO A 18 30.47 -7.31 14.00
C PRO A 18 29.86 -6.09 13.37
N GLU A 19 29.91 -5.02 14.10
CA GLU A 19 29.40 -3.77 13.59
C GLU A 19 30.26 -3.35 12.41
N ALA A 20 29.63 -3.10 11.28
CA ALA A 20 30.34 -2.69 10.10
C ALA A 20 30.87 -1.28 10.30
N SER A 21 32.17 -1.15 10.19
CA SER A 21 32.82 0.15 10.35
C SER A 21 33.46 0.49 9.03
N LEU A 22 32.77 1.32 8.24
CA LEU A 22 33.29 1.76 6.96
C LEU A 22 33.98 3.10 7.15
N ASP A 23 35.07 3.32 6.44
CA ASP A 23 35.68 4.62 6.45
C ASP A 23 34.81 5.60 5.65
N PRO A 24 35.06 6.92 5.75
CA PRO A 24 34.19 7.90 5.08
C PRO A 24 34.10 7.71 3.58
N GLN A 25 35.17 7.26 2.93
CA GLN A 25 35.15 7.06 1.50
C GLN A 25 34.32 5.86 1.12
N GLU A 26 34.42 4.78 1.88
CA GLU A 26 33.60 3.61 1.67
C GLU A 26 32.12 3.90 1.94
N GLN A 27 31.85 4.72 2.95
CA GLN A 27 30.49 5.11 3.26
C GLN A 27 29.87 5.94 2.12
N ARG A 28 30.65 6.82 1.52
CA ARG A 28 30.17 7.60 0.39
C ARG A 28 29.90 6.72 -0.82
N ALA A 29 30.78 5.75 -1.07
CA ALA A 29 30.59 4.84 -2.19
C ALA A 29 29.34 3.97 -1.99
N LEU A 30 29.12 3.49 -0.78
CA LEU A 30 27.94 2.70 -0.46
C LEU A 30 26.69 3.53 -0.64
N ARG A 31 26.68 4.77 -0.14
CA ARG A 31 25.54 5.65 -0.29
C ARG A 31 25.23 5.92 -1.75
N GLY A 32 26.24 6.11 -2.57
CA GLY A 32 26.06 6.29 -4.00
C GLY A 32 25.43 5.08 -4.66
N HIS A 33 25.86 3.88 -4.27
CA HIS A 33 25.25 2.67 -4.80
C HIS A 33 23.80 2.52 -4.39
N LEU A 34 23.50 2.83 -3.13
CA LEU A 34 22.11 2.76 -2.66
C LEU A 34 21.22 3.74 -3.38
N GLU A 35 21.74 4.94 -3.66
CA GLU A 35 20.97 5.93 -4.42
C GLU A 35 20.70 5.45 -5.83
N GLN A 36 21.66 4.77 -6.45
CA GLN A 36 21.44 4.20 -7.78
C GLN A 36 20.39 3.10 -7.77
N ILE A 37 20.42 2.26 -6.74
CA ILE A 37 19.42 1.21 -6.57
C ILE A 37 18.04 1.83 -6.41
N ASP A 38 17.93 2.84 -5.57
CA ASP A 38 16.65 3.52 -5.32
C ASP A 38 16.14 4.19 -6.59
N TYR A 39 17.03 4.81 -7.34
CA TYR A 39 16.64 5.44 -8.59
C TYR A 39 16.16 4.41 -9.60
N ALA A 40 16.84 3.28 -9.71
CA ALA A 40 16.45 2.22 -10.63
C ALA A 40 15.07 1.68 -10.26
N ALA A 41 14.80 1.49 -8.96
CA ALA A 41 13.49 1.05 -8.51
C ALA A 41 12.41 2.09 -8.82
N PHE A 42 12.72 3.37 -8.59
CA PHE A 42 11.79 4.44 -8.90
C PHE A 42 11.46 4.47 -10.38
N ALA A 43 12.48 4.40 -11.23
CA ALA A 43 12.29 4.46 -12.67
C ALA A 43 11.46 3.26 -13.17
N ALA A 44 11.73 2.07 -12.64
CA ALA A 44 10.98 0.88 -13.01
C ALA A 44 9.51 1.00 -12.60
N ASN A 45 9.26 1.45 -11.38
CA ASN A 45 7.89 1.64 -10.91
C ASN A 45 7.16 2.70 -11.73
N SER A 46 7.82 3.81 -12.03
CA SER A 46 7.21 4.87 -12.83
C SER A 46 6.83 4.37 -14.21
N GLU A 47 7.71 3.60 -14.82
CA GLU A 47 7.43 3.09 -16.16
C GLU A 47 6.30 2.07 -16.15
N VAL A 48 6.38 1.09 -15.27
CA VAL A 48 5.38 0.02 -15.23
C VAL A 48 4.02 0.57 -14.84
N LEU A 49 3.98 1.37 -13.77
CA LEU A 49 2.71 1.88 -13.26
C LEU A 49 2.12 2.91 -14.21
N GLY A 50 2.95 3.73 -14.83
CA GLY A 50 2.48 4.71 -15.79
C GLY A 50 1.85 4.06 -17.01
N LYS A 51 2.43 2.97 -17.51
CA LYS A 51 1.86 2.25 -18.62
C LYS A 51 0.58 1.50 -18.25
N ALA A 52 0.58 0.89 -17.09
CA ALA A 52 -0.55 0.07 -16.67
C ALA A 52 -1.76 0.90 -16.25
N ILE A 53 -1.52 1.99 -15.54
CA ILE A 53 -2.58 2.77 -14.93
C ILE A 53 -2.84 4.07 -15.68
N GLY A 54 -1.80 4.67 -16.21
CA GLY A 54 -1.90 5.96 -16.87
C GLY A 54 -1.91 7.09 -15.87
N HIS A 55 -2.89 7.96 -15.97
CA HIS A 55 -3.03 9.06 -15.03
C HIS A 55 -3.93 8.68 -13.87
N ALA A 56 -3.60 9.20 -12.70
CA ALA A 56 -4.48 9.10 -11.56
C ALA A 56 -5.33 10.37 -11.51
N ASP A 57 -6.56 10.29 -11.97
CA ASP A 57 -7.45 11.44 -11.99
C ASP A 57 -8.48 11.35 -10.86
N LEU A 58 -9.08 12.47 -10.55
CA LEU A 58 -10.03 12.53 -9.46
C LEU A 58 -11.22 11.58 -9.63
N PRO A 59 -11.83 11.46 -10.84
CA PRO A 59 -12.92 10.50 -10.99
C PRO A 59 -12.56 9.07 -10.68
N ARG A 60 -11.33 8.65 -10.99
CA ARG A 60 -10.89 7.29 -10.66
C ARG A 60 -10.78 7.10 -9.16
N PHE A 61 -10.24 8.10 -8.45
CA PHE A 61 -10.19 8.06 -6.99
C PHE A 61 -11.59 8.02 -6.40
N GLN A 62 -12.50 8.83 -6.94
CA GLN A 62 -13.87 8.86 -6.45
C GLN A 62 -14.56 7.52 -6.62
N ARG A 63 -14.39 6.89 -7.78
CA ARG A 63 -15.00 5.58 -8.02
C ARG A 63 -14.46 4.52 -7.07
N LEU A 64 -13.15 4.56 -6.81
CA LEU A 64 -12.55 3.60 -5.90
C LEU A 64 -13.00 3.85 -4.46
N ALA A 65 -13.09 5.12 -4.06
CA ALA A 65 -13.59 5.47 -2.74
C ALA A 65 -15.04 5.04 -2.56
N VAL A 66 -15.88 5.24 -3.58
CA VAL A 66 -17.27 4.81 -3.54
C VAL A 66 -17.39 3.30 -3.45
N ALA A 67 -16.57 2.58 -4.22
CA ALA A 67 -16.56 1.12 -4.15
C ALA A 67 -16.18 0.63 -2.75
N ALA A 68 -15.18 1.25 -2.13
CA ALA A 68 -14.76 0.91 -0.77
C ALA A 68 -15.88 1.22 0.23
N ALA A 69 -16.57 2.34 0.06
CA ALA A 69 -17.67 2.71 0.94
C ALA A 69 -18.82 1.72 0.86
N HIS A 70 -19.16 1.30 -0.36
CA HIS A 70 -20.22 0.28 -0.53
C HIS A 70 -19.81 -1.05 0.11
N ALA A 71 -18.57 -1.45 -0.05
CA ALA A 71 -18.08 -2.69 0.56
C ALA A 71 -18.13 -2.60 2.08
N ARG A 72 -17.77 -1.43 2.62
CA ARG A 72 -17.83 -1.20 4.06
C ARG A 72 -19.25 -1.29 4.57
N ALA A 73 -20.18 -0.67 3.84
CA ALA A 73 -21.59 -0.70 4.22
C ALA A 73 -22.14 -2.13 4.22
N ARG A 74 -21.78 -2.91 3.21
CA ARG A 74 -22.23 -4.32 3.15
C ARG A 74 -21.71 -5.12 4.34
N TRP A 75 -20.45 -4.90 4.69
CA TRP A 75 -19.86 -5.60 5.82
C TRP A 75 -20.55 -5.22 7.13
N VAL A 76 -20.75 -3.93 7.36
CA VAL A 76 -21.37 -3.46 8.61
C VAL A 76 -22.84 -3.89 8.68
N LEU A 77 -23.57 -3.80 7.58
CA LEU A 77 -24.95 -4.26 7.56
C LEU A 77 -25.05 -5.76 7.81
N GLY A 78 -24.12 -6.53 7.25
CA GLY A 78 -24.07 -7.96 7.53
C GLY A 78 -23.81 -8.25 8.98
N ALA A 79 -22.92 -7.47 9.62
CA ALA A 79 -22.64 -7.65 11.03
C ALA A 79 -23.85 -7.29 11.89
N LEU A 80 -24.53 -6.20 11.54
CA LEU A 80 -25.73 -5.80 12.27
C LEU A 80 -26.85 -6.83 12.16
N ALA A 81 -27.03 -7.41 10.97
CA ALA A 81 -28.02 -8.44 10.78
C ALA A 81 -27.67 -9.70 11.59
N LEU A 82 -26.40 -10.06 11.60
CA LEU A 82 -25.94 -11.24 12.33
C LEU A 82 -26.09 -11.05 13.82
N ALA A 83 -25.90 -9.83 14.32
CA ALA A 83 -26.03 -9.53 15.74
C ALA A 83 -27.44 -9.69 16.28
N GLN A 84 -28.43 -9.71 15.38
CA GLN A 84 -29.83 -9.91 15.79
C GLN A 84 -30.19 -11.37 15.97
N LYS A 85 -29.33 -12.27 15.54
CA LYS A 85 -29.57 -13.70 15.69
C LYS A 85 -29.01 -14.20 17.02
N PRO A 86 -29.73 -15.06 17.74
CA PRO A 86 -29.19 -15.58 18.99
C PRO A 86 -28.02 -16.52 18.81
N ASP A 87 -27.94 -17.20 17.65
CA ASP A 87 -26.87 -18.16 17.42
C ASP A 87 -26.41 -18.07 15.99
N ALA A 88 -25.38 -17.29 15.78
CA ALA A 88 -24.74 -17.19 14.47
C ALA A 88 -23.99 -18.48 14.16
N THR A 89 -24.16 -18.98 12.96
CA THR A 89 -23.46 -20.20 12.54
C THR A 89 -22.05 -19.83 12.06
N PRO A 90 -21.12 -20.81 12.07
CA PRO A 90 -19.80 -20.57 11.51
C PRO A 90 -19.83 -20.15 10.05
N GLN A 91 -20.79 -20.65 9.27
CA GLN A 91 -20.93 -20.27 7.87
C GLN A 91 -21.31 -18.80 7.73
N GLU A 92 -22.21 -18.33 8.57
CA GLU A 92 -22.61 -16.92 8.57
C GLU A 92 -21.45 -16.01 8.94
N THR A 93 -20.66 -16.42 9.93
CA THR A 93 -19.48 -15.67 10.31
C THR A 93 -18.44 -15.66 9.19
N ALA A 94 -18.30 -16.79 8.49
CA ALA A 94 -17.36 -16.86 7.37
C ALA A 94 -17.78 -15.93 6.23
N GLN A 95 -19.08 -15.81 5.96
CA GLN A 95 -19.58 -14.88 4.96
C GLN A 95 -19.28 -13.44 5.35
N LEU A 96 -19.40 -13.14 6.62
CA LEU A 96 -19.06 -11.81 7.11
C LEU A 96 -17.58 -11.50 6.87
N ALA A 97 -16.71 -12.48 7.05
CA ALA A 97 -15.29 -12.31 6.79
C ALA A 97 -15.01 -12.01 5.33
N VAL A 98 -15.76 -12.63 4.41
CA VAL A 98 -15.60 -12.33 2.98
C VAL A 98 -15.98 -10.90 2.67
N LEU A 99 -17.05 -10.39 3.28
CA LEU A 99 -17.44 -8.99 3.10
C LEU A 99 -16.40 -8.02 3.65
N ARG A 100 -15.81 -8.36 4.78
CA ARG A 100 -14.75 -7.55 5.36
C ARG A 100 -13.52 -7.53 4.46
N GLN A 101 -13.18 -8.66 3.89
CA GLN A 101 -12.03 -8.77 3.01
C GLN A 101 -12.21 -7.89 1.77
N ALA A 102 -13.41 -7.86 1.20
CA ALA A 102 -13.69 -7.00 0.05
C ALA A 102 -13.45 -5.52 0.41
N TYR A 103 -13.91 -5.11 1.58
CA TYR A 103 -13.70 -3.75 2.05
C TYR A 103 -12.19 -3.47 2.24
N GLN A 104 -11.47 -4.38 2.85
CA GLN A 104 -10.05 -4.19 3.10
C GLN A 104 -9.26 -4.11 1.79
N GLU A 105 -9.57 -4.96 0.83
CA GLU A 105 -8.88 -4.96 -0.46
C GLU A 105 -9.08 -3.63 -1.19
N LEU A 106 -10.32 -3.13 -1.22
CA LEU A 106 -10.59 -1.88 -1.91
C LEU A 106 -9.96 -0.68 -1.20
N THR A 107 -9.95 -0.70 0.13
CA THR A 107 -9.34 0.37 0.90
C THR A 107 -7.82 0.39 0.71
N GLU A 108 -7.20 -0.79 0.72
CA GLU A 108 -5.75 -0.87 0.50
C GLU A 108 -5.38 -0.47 -0.92
N ALA A 109 -6.22 -0.81 -1.89
CA ALA A 109 -5.98 -0.38 -3.26
C ALA A 109 -6.08 1.14 -3.38
N TYR A 110 -7.04 1.75 -2.70
CA TYR A 110 -7.16 3.20 -2.67
C TYR A 110 -5.90 3.84 -2.07
N ASP A 111 -5.48 3.34 -0.92
CA ASP A 111 -4.28 3.86 -0.27
C ASP A 111 -3.05 3.65 -1.13
N GLY A 112 -2.97 2.51 -1.80
CA GLY A 112 -1.87 2.22 -2.70
C GLY A 112 -1.81 3.18 -3.87
N LEU A 113 -2.96 3.47 -4.48
CA LEU A 113 -3.02 4.41 -5.59
C LEU A 113 -2.60 5.80 -5.13
N ARG A 114 -3.06 6.22 -3.96
CA ARG A 114 -2.69 7.51 -3.41
C ARG A 114 -1.18 7.59 -3.17
N ARG A 115 -0.58 6.53 -2.64
CA ARG A 115 0.86 6.50 -2.42
C ARG A 115 1.65 6.58 -3.72
N MET A 116 1.13 5.98 -4.79
CA MET A 116 1.79 6.07 -6.10
C MET A 116 1.88 7.52 -6.57
N VAL A 117 0.83 8.29 -6.31
CA VAL A 117 0.83 9.71 -6.64
C VAL A 117 1.80 10.46 -5.74
N GLU A 118 1.76 10.19 -4.44
CA GLU A 118 2.63 10.85 -3.48
C GLU A 118 4.10 10.64 -3.81
N ARG A 119 4.44 9.46 -4.28
CA ARG A 119 5.83 9.12 -4.60
C ARG A 119 6.24 9.52 -6.01
N GLY A 120 5.32 10.09 -6.76
CA GLY A 120 5.62 10.56 -8.11
C GLY A 120 5.63 9.47 -9.18
N TYR A 121 5.13 8.27 -8.86
CA TYR A 121 5.05 7.22 -9.86
C TYR A 121 3.96 7.47 -10.90
N LEU A 122 2.93 8.19 -10.51
CA LEU A 122 1.83 8.57 -11.39
C LEU A 122 1.63 10.06 -11.32
N THR A 123 1.27 10.65 -12.44
CA THR A 123 0.91 12.06 -12.47
C THR A 123 -0.60 12.19 -12.34
N VAL A 124 -1.03 13.26 -11.70
CA VAL A 124 -2.45 13.58 -11.63
C VAL A 124 -2.81 14.36 -12.89
N LYS A 125 -3.86 13.90 -13.56
CA LYS A 125 -4.30 14.58 -14.77
C LYS A 125 -4.81 15.97 -14.40
N PRO A 126 -4.33 17.02 -15.06
CA PRO A 126 -4.81 18.35 -14.74
C PRO A 126 -6.30 18.47 -15.06
N LYS A 127 -6.97 19.32 -14.27
CA LYS A 127 -8.32 19.59 -14.55
C LYS A 127 -8.41 20.38 -15.83
N ALA A 128 -9.22 19.96 -16.73
CA ALA A 128 -9.37 20.64 -18.01
C ALA A 128 -10.16 21.93 -17.84
#